data_3a6677e701afa4a3b0abd6f9c7531e62
#
_entry.id   3a6677e701afa4a3b0abd6f9c7531e62
#
_cell.length_a   1.000
_cell.length_b   1.000
_cell.length_c   1.000
_cell.angle_alpha   90.00
_cell.angle_beta   90.00
_cell.angle_gamma   90.00
#
_symmetry.space_group_name_H-M   'P 1'
#
loop_
_entity.id
_entity.type
_entity.pdbx_description
1 polymer ?
#
loop_
_entity_poly.entity_id
_entity_poly.type
_entity_poly.pdbx_seq_one_letter_code
_entity_poly.pdbx_strand_id
1 'polypeptide(L)'
;MKPKFDGYAAQYDAWFMENENVFQSEFRLFEKAIGDISGKRVLSVGCGSGLFESMIDCKNIEGVEPSRDMGAIAQKRGINVIAFGAIEEVELEENAYDIIYLNGSSSYMEDLTRAFDVCKKALKPNGKFISLDVPKESAFGFMYLLAKAVGTFDHPSLRGVMPKLPYPLELCCAGVWHSPEEKVDALKSLGFHDFDFYQTLLKNPMYTNESVEDVVPGYQSGGYVALIAHK
;
A
#
# COMPACT_ATOMS: atom_id res chain seq x y z
N MET A 1 2.60 20.33 -5.12
CA MET A 1 2.54 20.15 -3.63
C MET A 1 3.79 19.40 -3.17
N LYS A 2 4.29 19.59 -1.91
CA LYS A 2 5.43 18.81 -1.42
C LYS A 2 4.97 17.36 -1.20
N PRO A 3 5.72 16.33 -1.68
CA PRO A 3 5.38 14.94 -1.43
C PRO A 3 5.31 14.64 0.07
N LYS A 4 4.32 13.85 0.48
CA LYS A 4 4.03 13.58 1.92
C LYS A 4 5.17 12.82 2.62
N PHE A 5 5.96 12.07 1.88
CA PHE A 5 7.09 11.26 2.38
C PHE A 5 8.47 11.91 2.22
N ASP A 6 8.56 13.14 1.70
CA ASP A 6 9.84 13.84 1.59
C ASP A 6 10.49 14.06 2.97
N GLY A 7 11.70 13.55 3.14
CA GLY A 7 12.45 13.57 4.38
C GLY A 7 12.16 12.42 5.35
N TYR A 8 11.25 11.49 4.99
CA TYR A 8 10.89 10.34 5.83
C TYR A 8 11.53 9.01 5.40
N ALA A 9 12.27 8.97 4.30
CA ALA A 9 12.75 7.73 3.70
C ALA A 9 13.51 6.80 4.68
N ALA A 10 14.44 7.36 5.45
CA ALA A 10 15.20 6.57 6.44
C ALA A 10 14.34 6.09 7.61
N GLN A 11 13.43 6.94 8.09
CA GLN A 11 12.53 6.61 9.21
C GLN A 11 11.48 5.58 8.80
N TYR A 12 11.00 5.62 7.55
CA TYR A 12 10.05 4.66 7.00
C TYR A 12 10.63 3.23 7.01
N ASP A 13 11.82 3.07 6.44
CA ASP A 13 12.49 1.77 6.42
C ASP A 13 12.84 1.30 7.85
N ALA A 14 13.35 2.21 8.70
CA ALA A 14 13.68 1.89 10.09
C ALA A 14 12.45 1.41 10.88
N TRP A 15 11.28 2.02 10.66
CA TRP A 15 10.04 1.59 11.31
C TRP A 15 9.70 0.13 10.98
N PHE A 16 9.83 -0.29 9.74
CA PHE A 16 9.61 -1.68 9.34
C PHE A 16 10.64 -2.64 9.96
N MET A 17 11.90 -2.22 10.04
CA MET A 17 12.96 -3.05 10.66
C MET A 17 12.74 -3.20 12.18
N GLU A 18 12.22 -2.18 12.86
CA GLU A 18 11.85 -2.23 14.27
C GLU A 18 10.53 -3.01 14.50
N ASN A 19 9.67 -3.10 13.49
CA ASN A 19 8.43 -3.87 13.49
C ASN A 19 8.53 -5.10 12.54
N GLU A 20 9.59 -5.88 12.69
CA GLU A 20 9.95 -6.95 11.75
C GLU A 20 8.81 -7.97 11.53
N ASN A 21 8.08 -8.37 12.57
CA ASN A 21 6.98 -9.34 12.42
C ASN A 21 5.77 -8.73 11.68
N VAL A 22 5.52 -7.43 11.84
CA VAL A 22 4.53 -6.70 11.03
C VAL A 22 4.99 -6.68 9.57
N PHE A 23 6.24 -6.29 9.32
CA PHE A 23 6.82 -6.28 7.97
C PHE A 23 6.71 -7.65 7.29
N GLN A 24 7.10 -8.72 7.98
CA GLN A 24 7.03 -10.08 7.42
C GLN A 24 5.59 -10.54 7.16
N SER A 25 4.64 -10.13 8.00
CA SER A 25 3.22 -10.42 7.79
C SER A 25 2.68 -9.70 6.55
N GLU A 26 2.97 -8.41 6.41
CA GLU A 26 2.59 -7.62 5.24
C GLU A 26 3.31 -8.09 3.97
N PHE A 27 4.59 -8.48 4.08
CA PHE A 27 5.36 -9.01 2.96
C PHE A 27 4.76 -10.32 2.43
N ARG A 28 4.36 -11.25 3.30
CA ARG A 28 3.66 -12.48 2.90
C ARG A 28 2.35 -12.18 2.16
N LEU A 29 1.61 -11.16 2.62
CA LEU A 29 0.40 -10.73 1.93
C LEU A 29 0.70 -10.13 0.57
N PHE A 30 1.72 -9.29 0.47
CA PHE A 30 2.20 -8.71 -0.79
C PHE A 30 2.62 -9.81 -1.78
N GLU A 31 3.46 -10.75 -1.35
CA GLU A 31 3.92 -11.88 -2.17
C GLU A 31 2.74 -12.74 -2.66
N LYS A 32 1.77 -13.03 -1.76
CA LYS A 32 0.55 -13.77 -2.11
C LYS A 32 -0.28 -13.03 -3.15
N ALA A 33 -0.45 -11.72 -3.01
CA ALA A 33 -1.29 -10.90 -3.89
C ALA A 33 -0.64 -10.70 -5.28
N ILE A 34 0.65 -10.40 -5.32
CA ILE A 34 1.37 -10.16 -6.57
C ILE A 34 1.52 -11.46 -7.39
N GLY A 35 1.82 -12.57 -6.72
CA GLY A 35 2.03 -13.89 -7.32
C GLY A 35 3.26 -13.94 -8.22
N ASP A 36 3.25 -14.84 -9.20
CA ASP A 36 4.37 -14.96 -10.15
C ASP A 36 4.41 -13.77 -11.12
N ILE A 37 5.53 -13.05 -11.11
CA ILE A 37 5.81 -11.89 -11.98
C ILE A 37 6.80 -12.21 -13.11
N SER A 38 7.22 -13.46 -13.25
CA SER A 38 8.20 -13.88 -14.26
C SER A 38 7.70 -13.54 -15.67
N GLY A 39 8.50 -12.78 -16.41
CA GLY A 39 8.18 -12.36 -17.78
C GLY A 39 7.06 -11.34 -17.90
N LYS A 40 6.55 -10.80 -16.81
CA LYS A 40 5.49 -9.78 -16.79
C LYS A 40 6.08 -8.39 -16.67
N ARG A 41 5.42 -7.41 -17.29
CA ARG A 41 5.67 -5.99 -17.06
C ARG A 41 4.83 -5.52 -15.88
N VAL A 42 5.46 -5.05 -14.83
CA VAL A 42 4.85 -4.73 -13.54
C VAL A 42 5.08 -3.29 -13.17
N LEU A 43 4.05 -2.59 -12.68
CA LEU A 43 4.15 -1.23 -12.17
C LEU A 43 3.83 -1.18 -10.68
N SER A 44 4.74 -0.62 -9.91
CA SER A 44 4.53 -0.20 -8.51
C SER A 44 4.15 1.28 -8.47
N VAL A 45 2.95 1.59 -7.99
CA VAL A 45 2.44 2.96 -7.87
C VAL A 45 2.59 3.45 -6.44
N GLY A 46 3.41 4.50 -6.27
CA GLY A 46 3.90 4.91 -4.96
C GLY A 46 4.89 3.86 -4.43
N CYS A 47 5.94 3.56 -5.23
CA CYS A 47 6.88 2.49 -4.89
C CYS A 47 7.73 2.78 -3.63
N GLY A 48 7.65 4.00 -3.10
CA GLY A 48 8.36 4.40 -1.90
C GLY A 48 9.87 4.17 -2.01
N SER A 49 10.45 3.58 -0.97
CA SER A 49 11.85 3.19 -0.95
C SER A 49 12.15 1.88 -1.71
N GLY A 50 11.12 1.16 -2.20
CA GLY A 50 11.27 -0.16 -2.80
C GLY A 50 11.63 -1.26 -1.80
N LEU A 51 11.27 -1.10 -0.52
CA LEU A 51 11.63 -2.03 0.53
C LEU A 51 11.02 -3.43 0.28
N PHE A 52 9.73 -3.51 -0.01
CA PHE A 52 9.04 -4.76 -0.30
C PHE A 52 9.56 -5.41 -1.59
N GLU A 53 9.76 -4.62 -2.61
CA GLU A 53 10.29 -5.06 -3.90
C GLU A 53 11.71 -5.63 -3.77
N SER A 54 12.51 -5.09 -2.86
CA SER A 54 13.89 -5.58 -2.63
C SER A 54 13.96 -7.00 -2.09
N MET A 55 12.84 -7.54 -1.59
CA MET A 55 12.74 -8.90 -1.08
C MET A 55 12.36 -9.94 -2.16
N ILE A 56 12.02 -9.48 -3.36
CA ILE A 56 11.70 -10.33 -4.52
C ILE A 56 12.62 -9.99 -5.70
N ASP A 57 12.57 -10.78 -6.78
CA ASP A 57 13.28 -10.40 -8.02
C ASP A 57 12.57 -9.25 -8.72
N CYS A 58 13.03 -8.02 -8.44
CA CYS A 58 12.38 -6.78 -8.86
C CYS A 58 12.88 -6.22 -10.21
N LYS A 59 13.72 -6.93 -10.96
CA LYS A 59 14.35 -6.40 -12.19
C LYS A 59 13.38 -5.91 -13.26
N ASN A 60 12.16 -6.40 -13.26
CA ASN A 60 11.11 -6.04 -14.23
C ASN A 60 10.05 -5.11 -13.63
N ILE A 61 10.31 -4.54 -12.44
CA ILE A 61 9.36 -3.63 -11.80
C ILE A 61 9.72 -2.18 -12.17
N GLU A 62 8.77 -1.51 -12.79
CA GLU A 62 8.78 -0.06 -12.96
C GLU A 62 8.08 0.60 -11.78
N GLY A 63 8.53 1.80 -11.37
CA GLY A 63 7.97 2.53 -10.24
C GLY A 63 7.53 3.94 -10.61
N VAL A 64 6.46 4.41 -10.00
CA VAL A 64 6.07 5.82 -9.94
C VAL A 64 6.12 6.25 -8.48
N GLU A 65 6.84 7.35 -8.17
CA GLU A 65 7.00 7.81 -6.80
C GLU A 65 7.08 9.35 -6.73
N PRO A 66 6.20 10.00 -5.96
CA PRO A 66 6.25 11.46 -5.81
C PRO A 66 7.51 11.97 -5.10
N SER A 67 7.99 11.25 -4.07
CA SER A 67 9.13 11.65 -3.26
C SER A 67 10.45 11.27 -3.92
N ARG A 68 11.32 12.27 -4.17
CA ARG A 68 12.60 12.03 -4.83
C ARG A 68 13.60 11.28 -3.96
N ASP A 69 13.60 11.50 -2.66
CA ASP A 69 14.49 10.78 -1.74
C ASP A 69 14.07 9.31 -1.56
N MET A 70 12.77 9.03 -1.47
CA MET A 70 12.23 7.67 -1.51
C MET A 70 12.60 6.96 -2.82
N GLY A 71 12.26 7.55 -3.96
CA GLY A 71 12.54 6.97 -5.27
C GLY A 71 14.03 6.78 -5.57
N ALA A 72 14.91 7.64 -5.03
CA ALA A 72 16.35 7.44 -5.15
C ALA A 72 16.85 6.19 -4.38
N ILE A 73 16.19 5.82 -3.29
CA ILE A 73 16.46 4.56 -2.57
C ILE A 73 15.92 3.38 -3.37
N ALA A 74 14.69 3.48 -3.90
CA ALA A 74 14.09 2.47 -4.76
C ALA A 74 14.98 2.14 -5.98
N GLN A 75 15.53 3.16 -6.64
CA GLN A 75 16.46 2.98 -7.76
C GLN A 75 17.73 2.20 -7.35
N LYS A 76 18.29 2.49 -6.17
CA LYS A 76 19.45 1.73 -5.63
C LYS A 76 19.11 0.28 -5.32
N ARG A 77 17.84 -0.02 -5.05
CA ARG A 77 17.31 -1.37 -4.83
C ARG A 77 16.92 -2.10 -6.12
N GLY A 78 17.08 -1.46 -7.28
CA GLY A 78 16.85 -2.08 -8.59
C GLY A 78 15.49 -1.78 -9.23
N ILE A 79 14.64 -0.93 -8.59
CA ILE A 79 13.38 -0.47 -9.19
C ILE A 79 13.68 0.54 -10.29
N ASN A 80 13.09 0.36 -11.46
CA ASN A 80 13.15 1.35 -12.54
C ASN A 80 12.10 2.46 -12.29
N VAL A 81 12.47 3.51 -11.52
CA VAL A 81 11.57 4.64 -11.28
C VAL A 81 11.44 5.47 -12.56
N ILE A 82 10.32 5.30 -13.25
CA ILE A 82 10.02 5.90 -14.56
C ILE A 82 9.46 7.33 -14.46
N ALA A 83 8.86 7.68 -13.31
CA ALA A 83 8.35 9.04 -13.08
C ALA A 83 8.42 9.43 -11.60
N PHE A 84 8.74 10.72 -11.36
CA PHE A 84 8.65 11.36 -10.06
C PHE A 84 7.45 12.31 -10.04
N GLY A 85 6.30 11.81 -9.57
CA GLY A 85 5.05 12.56 -9.53
C GLY A 85 3.91 11.73 -8.95
N ALA A 86 2.79 12.39 -8.66
CA ALA A 86 1.55 11.71 -8.30
C ALA A 86 1.01 10.94 -9.51
N ILE A 87 0.49 9.74 -9.30
CA ILE A 87 -0.01 8.90 -10.41
C ILE A 87 -1.13 9.59 -11.19
N GLU A 88 -1.91 10.45 -10.54
CA GLU A 88 -2.99 11.23 -11.15
C GLU A 88 -2.50 12.22 -12.21
N GLU A 89 -1.20 12.54 -12.21
CA GLU A 89 -0.55 13.50 -13.10
C GLU A 89 0.44 12.84 -14.09
N VAL A 90 0.69 11.52 -13.93
CA VAL A 90 1.64 10.78 -14.76
C VAL A 90 0.95 10.21 -16.00
N GLU A 91 1.56 10.43 -17.17
CA GLU A 91 1.16 9.75 -18.40
C GLU A 91 1.86 8.40 -18.51
N LEU A 92 1.08 7.33 -18.58
CA LEU A 92 1.54 5.97 -18.77
C LEU A 92 1.16 5.45 -20.16
N GLU A 93 1.97 4.54 -20.67
CA GLU A 93 1.66 3.80 -21.91
C GLU A 93 0.39 2.94 -21.70
N GLU A 94 -0.59 3.09 -22.60
CA GLU A 94 -1.84 2.33 -22.53
C GLU A 94 -1.64 0.84 -22.82
N ASN A 95 -2.35 -0.02 -22.10
CA ASN A 95 -2.33 -1.49 -22.26
C ASN A 95 -0.92 -2.09 -22.21
N ALA A 96 -0.06 -1.55 -21.37
CA ALA A 96 1.36 -1.91 -21.28
C ALA A 96 1.69 -2.90 -20.18
N TYR A 97 0.96 -2.86 -19.05
CA TYR A 97 1.29 -3.61 -17.85
C TYR A 97 0.41 -4.84 -17.65
N ASP A 98 1.03 -5.94 -17.26
CA ASP A 98 0.34 -7.17 -16.86
C ASP A 98 -0.20 -7.06 -15.44
N ILE A 99 0.54 -6.36 -14.56
CA ILE A 99 0.20 -6.14 -13.16
C ILE A 99 0.49 -4.68 -12.81
N ILE A 100 -0.46 -4.03 -12.14
CA ILE A 100 -0.25 -2.75 -11.46
C ILE A 100 -0.66 -2.92 -10.00
N TYR A 101 0.20 -2.49 -9.08
CA TYR A 101 -0.13 -2.56 -7.66
C TYR A 101 0.21 -1.27 -6.90
N LEU A 102 -0.55 -1.08 -5.83
CA LEU A 102 -0.41 -0.05 -4.82
C LEU A 102 -0.18 -0.76 -3.49
N ASN A 103 0.97 -0.57 -2.87
CA ASN A 103 1.28 -1.16 -1.57
C ASN A 103 1.43 -0.07 -0.51
N GLY A 104 0.37 0.16 0.28
CA GLY A 104 0.31 1.21 1.30
C GLY A 104 0.24 2.63 0.74
N SER A 105 0.05 2.82 -0.57
CA SER A 105 0.11 4.14 -1.21
C SER A 105 -1.25 4.76 -1.52
N SER A 106 -2.33 3.95 -1.62
CA SER A 106 -3.66 4.45 -2.02
C SER A 106 -4.25 5.46 -1.03
N SER A 107 -3.91 5.35 0.24
CA SER A 107 -4.34 6.30 1.29
C SER A 107 -3.69 7.70 1.18
N TYR A 108 -2.72 7.87 0.30
CA TYR A 108 -2.02 9.14 0.11
C TYR A 108 -2.34 9.84 -1.21
N MET A 109 -3.22 9.26 -2.03
CA MET A 109 -3.69 9.84 -3.29
C MET A 109 -4.72 10.94 -3.02
N GLU A 110 -4.74 11.97 -3.88
CA GLU A 110 -5.71 13.08 -3.75
C GLU A 110 -7.06 12.71 -4.36
N ASP A 111 -7.04 12.03 -5.51
CA ASP A 111 -8.22 11.51 -6.20
C ASP A 111 -8.03 10.03 -6.52
N LEU A 112 -8.53 9.18 -5.63
CA LEU A 112 -8.41 7.73 -5.74
C LEU A 112 -9.02 7.19 -7.04
N THR A 113 -10.16 7.73 -7.47
CA THR A 113 -10.85 7.28 -8.68
C THR A 113 -10.03 7.63 -9.93
N ARG A 114 -9.46 8.83 -9.98
CA ARG A 114 -8.56 9.24 -11.06
C ARG A 114 -7.28 8.39 -11.09
N ALA A 115 -6.69 8.13 -9.93
CA ALA A 115 -5.52 7.25 -9.81
C ALA A 115 -5.81 5.86 -10.37
N PHE A 116 -6.97 5.29 -10.01
CA PHE A 116 -7.40 3.99 -10.52
C PHE A 116 -7.71 3.99 -12.03
N ASP A 117 -8.26 5.10 -12.56
CA ASP A 117 -8.50 5.25 -14.01
C ASP A 117 -7.19 5.28 -14.81
N VAL A 118 -6.17 6.00 -14.32
CA VAL A 118 -4.82 6.00 -14.93
C VAL A 118 -4.25 4.58 -14.94
N CYS A 119 -4.32 3.87 -13.79
CA CYS A 119 -3.88 2.48 -13.71
C CYS A 119 -4.65 1.57 -14.67
N LYS A 120 -5.98 1.73 -14.76
CA LYS A 120 -6.81 0.94 -15.68
C LYS A 120 -6.40 1.12 -17.14
N LYS A 121 -6.17 2.36 -17.57
CA LYS A 121 -5.74 2.64 -18.95
C LYS A 121 -4.40 1.97 -19.27
N ALA A 122 -3.47 1.99 -18.32
CA ALA A 122 -2.15 1.40 -18.48
C ALA A 122 -2.13 -0.14 -18.38
N LEU A 123 -3.12 -0.77 -17.73
CA LEU A 123 -3.25 -2.22 -17.69
C LEU A 123 -3.64 -2.81 -19.05
N LYS A 124 -3.04 -3.94 -19.41
CA LYS A 124 -3.47 -4.79 -20.52
C LYS A 124 -4.90 -5.32 -20.30
N PRO A 125 -5.62 -5.72 -21.37
CA PRO A 125 -6.81 -6.54 -21.20
C PRO A 125 -6.52 -7.79 -20.36
N ASN A 126 -7.37 -8.11 -19.40
CA ASN A 126 -7.17 -9.13 -18.37
C ASN A 126 -5.96 -8.89 -17.43
N GLY A 127 -5.41 -7.69 -17.41
CA GLY A 127 -4.37 -7.29 -16.47
C GLY A 127 -4.89 -7.24 -15.05
N LYS A 128 -4.00 -7.50 -14.09
CA LYS A 128 -4.31 -7.57 -12.67
C LYS A 128 -3.98 -6.24 -11.96
N PHE A 129 -4.97 -5.66 -11.28
CA PHE A 129 -4.82 -4.53 -10.38
C PHE A 129 -4.81 -5.02 -8.94
N ILE A 130 -3.93 -4.48 -8.09
CA ILE A 130 -3.83 -4.85 -6.68
C ILE A 130 -3.72 -3.58 -5.83
N SER A 131 -4.51 -3.50 -4.77
CA SER A 131 -4.36 -2.47 -3.73
C SER A 131 -4.22 -3.12 -2.37
N LEU A 132 -3.05 -2.96 -1.75
CA LEU A 132 -2.79 -3.39 -0.37
C LEU A 132 -2.80 -2.16 0.52
N ASP A 133 -3.58 -2.20 1.60
CA ASP A 133 -3.68 -1.04 2.50
C ASP A 133 -4.32 -1.42 3.85
N VAL A 134 -4.28 -0.48 4.79
CA VAL A 134 -5.00 -0.52 6.06
C VAL A 134 -6.45 -0.12 5.84
N PRO A 135 -7.45 -1.02 6.05
CA PRO A 135 -8.87 -0.64 5.97
C PRO A 135 -9.24 0.33 7.09
N LYS A 136 -10.04 1.35 6.78
CA LYS A 136 -10.46 2.35 7.77
C LYS A 136 -11.29 1.75 8.92
N GLU A 137 -11.99 0.62 8.69
CA GLU A 137 -12.79 -0.11 9.68
C GLU A 137 -11.96 -1.07 10.52
N SER A 138 -10.71 -1.33 10.16
CA SER A 138 -9.82 -2.17 10.94
C SER A 138 -9.41 -1.52 12.27
N ALA A 139 -8.89 -2.31 13.20
CA ALA A 139 -8.37 -1.76 14.45
C ALA A 139 -7.26 -0.72 14.22
N PHE A 140 -6.39 -0.93 13.22
CA PHE A 140 -5.38 0.05 12.81
C PHE A 140 -6.01 1.30 12.19
N GLY A 141 -6.95 1.13 11.25
CA GLY A 141 -7.63 2.24 10.60
C GLY A 141 -8.37 3.12 11.59
N PHE A 142 -9.11 2.51 12.52
CA PHE A 142 -9.80 3.22 13.60
C PHE A 142 -8.82 4.00 14.49
N MET A 143 -7.68 3.38 14.86
CA MET A 143 -6.62 4.02 15.63
C MET A 143 -6.06 5.24 14.90
N TYR A 144 -5.80 5.13 13.58
CA TYR A 144 -5.28 6.23 12.76
C TYR A 144 -6.31 7.36 12.60
N LEU A 145 -7.58 7.04 12.38
CA LEU A 145 -8.65 8.02 12.28
C LEU A 145 -8.84 8.79 13.59
N LEU A 146 -8.81 8.09 14.73
CA LEU A 146 -8.90 8.74 16.04
C LEU A 146 -7.68 9.62 16.31
N ALA A 147 -6.46 9.10 16.07
CA ALA A 147 -5.23 9.87 16.23
C ALA A 147 -5.21 11.13 15.36
N LYS A 148 -5.68 11.02 14.10
CA LYS A 148 -5.85 12.18 13.19
C LYS A 148 -6.85 13.20 13.75
N ALA A 149 -7.97 12.75 14.29
CA ALA A 149 -9.02 13.62 14.83
C ALA A 149 -8.59 14.40 16.07
N VAL A 150 -7.76 13.77 16.94
CA VAL A 150 -7.31 14.38 18.21
C VAL A 150 -5.87 14.91 18.18
N GLY A 151 -5.12 14.65 17.12
CA GLY A 151 -3.74 15.11 16.93
C GLY A 151 -2.70 14.36 17.75
N THR A 152 -3.03 13.18 18.31
CA THR A 152 -2.12 12.40 19.15
C THR A 152 -2.54 10.95 19.26
N PHE A 153 -1.58 10.05 19.50
CA PHE A 153 -1.87 8.69 19.94
C PHE A 153 -2.08 8.55 21.46
N ASP A 154 -1.76 9.58 22.25
CA ASP A 154 -2.01 9.59 23.71
C ASP A 154 -3.47 9.96 24.01
N HIS A 155 -4.36 9.02 23.71
CA HIS A 155 -5.79 9.14 24.01
C HIS A 155 -6.25 7.93 24.82
N PRO A 156 -7.08 8.12 25.88
CA PRO A 156 -7.51 7.00 26.75
C PRO A 156 -8.13 5.83 26.02
N SER A 157 -8.88 6.06 24.94
CA SER A 157 -9.51 5.01 24.13
C SER A 157 -8.53 4.16 23.33
N LEU A 158 -7.27 4.59 23.19
CA LEU A 158 -6.23 3.86 22.47
C LEU A 158 -5.36 2.98 23.38
N ARG A 159 -5.47 3.11 24.70
CA ARG A 159 -4.57 2.42 25.66
C ARG A 159 -4.55 0.89 25.54
N GLY A 160 -5.64 0.28 25.04
CA GLY A 160 -5.75 -1.18 24.88
C GLY A 160 -5.44 -1.70 23.47
N VAL A 161 -5.08 -0.80 22.53
CA VAL A 161 -4.85 -1.17 21.12
C VAL A 161 -3.55 -0.62 20.55
N MET A 162 -2.84 0.26 21.28
CA MET A 162 -1.61 0.87 20.80
C MET A 162 -0.46 -0.14 20.69
N PRO A 163 0.16 -0.29 19.50
CA PRO A 163 1.42 -1.02 19.39
C PRO A 163 2.54 -0.30 20.14
N LYS A 164 3.60 -1.02 20.49
CA LYS A 164 4.77 -0.44 21.19
C LYS A 164 5.47 0.63 20.36
N LEU A 165 5.51 0.44 19.07
CA LEU A 165 6.11 1.34 18.06
C LEU A 165 5.06 1.65 16.99
N PRO A 166 4.18 2.64 17.22
CA PRO A 166 3.14 2.99 16.27
C PRO A 166 3.72 3.60 14.99
N TYR A 167 2.96 3.51 13.92
CA TYR A 167 3.30 4.21 12.66
C TYR A 167 3.40 5.73 12.90
N PRO A 168 4.29 6.46 12.21
CA PRO A 168 4.48 7.89 12.44
C PRO A 168 3.18 8.69 12.36
N LEU A 169 2.89 9.49 13.40
CA LEU A 169 1.62 10.24 13.53
C LEU A 169 1.38 11.18 12.35
N GLU A 170 2.43 11.87 11.88
CA GLU A 170 2.34 12.79 10.75
C GLU A 170 1.88 12.09 9.48
N LEU A 171 2.35 10.87 9.23
CA LEU A 171 1.95 10.06 8.08
C LEU A 171 0.52 9.54 8.26
N CYS A 172 0.13 9.10 9.45
CA CYS A 172 -1.26 8.76 9.75
C CYS A 172 -2.21 9.93 9.49
N CYS A 173 -1.83 11.13 9.92
CA CYS A 173 -2.62 12.34 9.74
C CYS A 173 -2.70 12.80 8.26
N ALA A 174 -1.66 12.54 7.47
CA ALA A 174 -1.62 12.88 6.05
C ALA A 174 -2.47 11.93 5.19
N GLY A 175 -2.75 10.72 5.68
CA GLY A 175 -3.52 9.70 4.94
C GLY A 175 -5.02 9.99 4.90
N VAL A 176 -5.67 9.50 3.85
CA VAL A 176 -7.12 9.33 3.72
C VAL A 176 -7.40 7.83 3.66
N TRP A 177 -7.91 7.29 4.76
CA TRP A 177 -8.13 5.85 4.89
C TRP A 177 -9.45 5.44 4.26
N HIS A 178 -9.45 4.42 3.44
CA HIS A 178 -10.60 3.92 2.69
C HIS A 178 -11.02 2.54 3.16
N SER A 179 -12.32 2.22 2.98
CA SER A 179 -12.78 0.84 3.13
C SER A 179 -12.47 0.00 1.89
N PRO A 180 -12.40 -1.34 2.02
CA PRO A 180 -12.37 -2.22 0.87
C PRO A 180 -13.58 -1.99 -0.06
N GLU A 181 -14.76 -1.75 0.49
CA GLU A 181 -15.99 -1.52 -0.26
C GLU A 181 -15.92 -0.21 -1.08
N GLU A 182 -15.42 0.89 -0.51
CA GLU A 182 -15.22 2.16 -1.23
C GLU A 182 -14.27 1.99 -2.41
N LYS A 183 -13.19 1.21 -2.23
CA LYS A 183 -12.25 0.88 -3.32
C LYS A 183 -12.91 0.01 -4.39
N VAL A 184 -13.70 -1.00 -3.99
CA VAL A 184 -14.47 -1.86 -4.92
C VAL A 184 -15.46 -1.03 -5.73
N ASP A 185 -16.19 -0.12 -5.10
CA ASP A 185 -17.16 0.72 -5.79
C ASP A 185 -16.47 1.64 -6.81
N ALA A 186 -15.33 2.24 -6.46
CA ALA A 186 -14.52 3.03 -7.38
C ALA A 186 -14.03 2.17 -8.57
N LEU A 187 -13.50 0.98 -8.31
CA LEU A 187 -13.02 0.06 -9.34
C LEU A 187 -14.14 -0.44 -10.25
N LYS A 188 -15.32 -0.80 -9.68
CA LYS A 188 -16.51 -1.20 -10.45
C LYS A 188 -17.00 -0.08 -11.37
N SER A 189 -16.99 1.17 -10.89
CA SER A 189 -17.39 2.32 -11.70
C SER A 189 -16.51 2.51 -12.93
N LEU A 190 -15.26 2.06 -12.84
CA LEU A 190 -14.29 2.03 -13.94
C LEU A 190 -14.38 0.76 -14.79
N GLY A 191 -15.17 -0.25 -14.40
CA GLY A 191 -15.38 -1.50 -15.13
C GLY A 191 -14.38 -2.60 -14.81
N PHE A 192 -13.75 -2.57 -13.64
CA PHE A 192 -13.06 -3.73 -13.08
C PHE A 192 -14.05 -4.76 -12.58
N HIS A 193 -13.64 -6.03 -12.59
CA HIS A 193 -14.46 -7.18 -12.19
C HIS A 193 -13.60 -8.24 -11.47
N ASP A 194 -14.21 -9.32 -11.00
CA ASP A 194 -13.58 -10.49 -10.37
C ASP A 194 -12.66 -10.07 -9.21
N PHE A 195 -13.31 -9.72 -8.09
CA PHE A 195 -12.62 -9.22 -6.91
C PHE A 195 -12.27 -10.35 -5.95
N ASP A 196 -10.96 -10.48 -5.65
CA ASP A 196 -10.44 -11.37 -4.62
C ASP A 196 -9.83 -10.58 -3.46
N PHE A 197 -9.88 -11.17 -2.27
CA PHE A 197 -9.35 -10.54 -1.06
C PHE A 197 -8.52 -11.50 -0.22
N TYR A 198 -7.42 -10.97 0.30
CA TYR A 198 -6.61 -11.61 1.32
C TYR A 198 -6.30 -10.59 2.42
N GLN A 199 -6.06 -11.08 3.63
CA GLN A 199 -5.81 -10.24 4.79
C GLN A 199 -4.78 -10.87 5.72
N THR A 200 -4.14 -10.01 6.52
CA THR A 200 -3.22 -10.35 7.61
C THR A 200 -3.35 -9.33 8.74
N LEU A 201 -2.51 -9.41 9.76
CA LEU A 201 -2.59 -8.56 10.95
C LEU A 201 -3.97 -8.64 11.62
N LEU A 202 -4.39 -9.89 11.94
CA LEU A 202 -5.69 -10.21 12.51
C LEU A 202 -5.74 -9.95 14.03
N LYS A 203 -4.56 -9.90 14.68
CA LYS A 203 -4.46 -9.65 16.10
C LYS A 203 -4.74 -8.19 16.43
N ASN A 204 -5.04 -7.94 17.71
CA ASN A 204 -5.04 -6.58 18.23
C ASN A 204 -3.69 -5.89 17.91
N PRO A 205 -3.68 -4.63 17.42
CA PRO A 205 -2.46 -3.91 17.07
C PRO A 205 -1.34 -3.94 18.14
N MET A 206 -1.72 -3.99 19.41
CA MET A 206 -0.77 -4.11 20.52
C MET A 206 0.14 -5.35 20.42
N TYR A 207 -0.30 -6.42 19.77
CA TYR A 207 0.37 -7.73 19.72
C TYR A 207 0.85 -8.14 18.32
N THR A 208 0.60 -7.34 17.30
CA THR A 208 0.92 -7.71 15.90
C THR A 208 2.42 -7.88 15.64
N ASN A 209 3.29 -7.20 16.41
CA ASN A 209 4.74 -7.38 16.29
C ASN A 209 5.32 -8.48 17.21
N GLU A 210 4.49 -9.30 17.86
CA GLU A 210 4.98 -10.42 18.69
C GLU A 210 5.31 -11.67 17.86
N SER A 211 4.64 -11.85 16.73
CA SER A 211 4.90 -12.96 15.81
C SER A 211 4.37 -12.64 14.41
N VAL A 212 4.99 -13.22 13.40
CA VAL A 212 4.50 -13.16 12.02
C VAL A 212 3.11 -13.81 11.93
N GLU A 213 2.18 -13.15 11.26
CA GLU A 213 0.82 -13.64 11.05
C GLU A 213 0.64 -14.25 9.65
N ASP A 214 -0.27 -15.23 9.56
CA ASP A 214 -0.58 -15.88 8.30
C ASP A 214 -1.48 -15.01 7.41
N VAL A 215 -1.44 -15.30 6.12
CA VAL A 215 -2.35 -14.71 5.14
C VAL A 215 -3.59 -15.60 5.01
N VAL A 216 -4.75 -15.01 5.20
CA VAL A 216 -6.04 -15.71 5.07
C VAL A 216 -6.96 -15.03 4.05
N PRO A 217 -7.90 -15.75 3.41
CA PRO A 217 -8.90 -15.15 2.54
C PRO A 217 -9.81 -14.16 3.29
N GLY A 218 -10.35 -13.16 2.55
CA GLY A 218 -11.30 -12.18 3.09
C GLY A 218 -10.65 -10.86 3.44
N TYR A 219 -11.46 -9.95 4.03
CA TYR A 219 -11.02 -8.56 4.33
C TYR A 219 -11.68 -7.97 5.59
N GLN A 220 -12.55 -8.74 6.28
CA GLN A 220 -13.41 -8.19 7.34
C GLN A 220 -12.70 -7.96 8.67
N SER A 221 -11.53 -8.55 8.87
CA SER A 221 -10.88 -8.59 10.18
C SER A 221 -9.42 -8.14 10.16
N GLY A 222 -8.80 -8.10 8.98
CA GLY A 222 -7.36 -7.82 8.82
C GLY A 222 -7.01 -6.36 9.06
N GLY A 223 -5.89 -6.13 9.72
CA GLY A 223 -5.28 -4.80 9.83
C GLY A 223 -4.62 -4.36 8.53
N TYR A 224 -4.27 -5.30 7.65
CA TYR A 224 -3.76 -5.06 6.30
C TYR A 224 -4.45 -5.99 5.31
N VAL A 225 -4.97 -5.42 4.23
CA VAL A 225 -5.82 -6.13 3.26
C VAL A 225 -5.30 -5.92 1.84
N ALA A 226 -5.22 -7.00 1.08
CA ALA A 226 -5.03 -6.98 -0.37
C ALA A 226 -6.38 -7.15 -1.07
N LEU A 227 -6.72 -6.19 -1.91
CA LEU A 227 -7.79 -6.22 -2.89
C LEU A 227 -7.17 -6.49 -4.26
N ILE A 228 -7.63 -7.51 -4.95
CA ILE A 228 -7.23 -7.89 -6.30
C ILE A 228 -8.42 -7.71 -7.23
N ALA A 229 -8.23 -7.08 -8.39
CA ALA A 229 -9.27 -6.89 -9.41
C ALA A 229 -8.70 -7.11 -10.82
N HIS A 230 -9.55 -7.45 -11.77
CA HIS A 230 -9.18 -7.67 -13.17
C HIS A 230 -9.83 -6.63 -14.09
N LYS A 231 -9.04 -6.19 -15.11
CA LYS A 231 -9.53 -5.26 -16.16
C LYS A 231 -10.34 -5.99 -17.21
#